data_4e4021872aba6365aab052fef1530f1e
#
_entry.id   4e4021872aba6365aab052fef1530f1e
#
_cell.length_a   1.000
_cell.length_b   1.000
_cell.length_c   1.000
_cell.angle_alpha   90.00
_cell.angle_beta   90.00
_cell.angle_gamma   90.00
#
_symmetry.space_group_name_H-M   'P 1'
#
loop_
_entity.id
_entity.type
_entity.pdbx_description
1 polymer ?
#
loop_
_entity_poly.entity_id
_entity_poly.type
_entity_poly.pdbx_seq_one_letter_code
_entity_poly.pdbx_strand_id
1 'polypeptide(L)'
;MMFQENKIQLIKKYLPLFFILSLITVYAVWNKPHKNYSSTKPNLTIDSSNFINEFKTNSTLATEKYLNQVILVNGNVTDRLTKSVVLNNEIVCTLDSSSLKALGLIQINNEVSIKGRFVGFDDLFEEIRLDHCFIM
;
A
#
# COMPACT_ATOMS: atom_id res chain seq x y z
N MET A 1 57.71 -4.37 4.68
CA MET A 1 57.26 -5.65 4.11
C MET A 1 56.37 -6.45 5.08
N MET A 2 56.73 -6.64 6.32
CA MET A 2 55.94 -7.43 7.30
C MET A 2 54.54 -6.87 7.63
N PHE A 3 54.31 -5.56 7.55
CA PHE A 3 53.01 -4.96 7.79
C PHE A 3 51.96 -5.18 6.68
N GLN A 4 52.38 -5.45 5.47
CA GLN A 4 51.49 -5.72 4.32
C GLN A 4 50.97 -7.16 4.36
N GLU A 5 51.76 -8.13 4.72
CA GLU A 5 51.37 -9.54 4.76
C GLU A 5 50.27 -9.81 5.82
N ASN A 6 50.40 -9.19 6.99
CA ASN A 6 49.39 -9.34 8.05
C ASN A 6 48.02 -8.79 7.68
N LYS A 7 47.94 -7.71 6.90
CA LYS A 7 46.67 -7.14 6.42
C LYS A 7 46.00 -8.08 5.39
N ILE A 8 46.79 -8.66 4.49
CA ILE A 8 46.27 -9.58 3.47
C ILE A 8 45.77 -10.88 4.10
N GLN A 9 46.43 -11.39 5.12
CA GLN A 9 46.02 -12.58 5.86
C GLN A 9 44.72 -12.32 6.64
N LEU A 10 44.55 -11.17 7.25
CA LEU A 10 43.33 -10.75 7.92
C LEU A 10 42.16 -10.63 6.93
N ILE A 11 42.37 -10.02 5.78
CA ILE A 11 41.35 -9.90 4.72
C ILE A 11 40.91 -11.29 4.23
N LYS A 12 41.85 -12.19 3.93
CA LYS A 12 41.53 -13.55 3.49
C LYS A 12 40.76 -14.33 4.56
N LYS A 13 41.03 -14.10 5.83
CA LYS A 13 40.35 -14.78 6.94
C LYS A 13 38.91 -14.29 7.13
N TYR A 14 38.65 -12.99 6.96
CA TYR A 14 37.32 -12.38 7.20
C TYR A 14 36.49 -12.23 5.93
N LEU A 15 37.08 -12.35 4.74
CA LEU A 15 36.38 -12.26 3.46
C LEU A 15 35.18 -13.25 3.34
N PRO A 16 35.33 -14.54 3.68
CA PRO A 16 34.20 -15.48 3.60
C PRO A 16 33.10 -15.14 4.61
N LEU A 17 33.45 -14.64 5.79
CA LEU A 17 32.49 -14.23 6.80
C LEU A 17 31.66 -13.02 6.32
N PHE A 18 32.31 -12.06 5.67
CA PHE A 18 31.65 -10.88 5.10
C PHE A 18 30.71 -11.27 3.95
N PHE A 19 31.12 -12.26 3.14
CA PHE A 19 30.30 -12.76 2.05
C PHE A 19 29.02 -13.47 2.55
N ILE A 20 29.15 -14.30 3.59
CA ILE A 20 28.02 -14.97 4.25
C ILE A 20 27.07 -13.94 4.85
N LEU A 21 27.58 -12.92 5.53
CA LEU A 21 26.75 -11.86 6.12
C LEU A 21 25.98 -11.06 5.04
N SER A 22 26.65 -10.79 3.90
CA SER A 22 26.02 -10.14 2.75
C SER A 22 24.90 -10.99 2.16
N LEU A 23 25.07 -12.29 2.00
CA LEU A 23 24.03 -13.20 1.52
C LEU A 23 22.83 -13.27 2.47
N ILE A 24 23.08 -13.27 3.79
CA ILE A 24 22.01 -13.27 4.80
C ILE A 24 21.21 -11.98 4.72
N THR A 25 21.86 -10.82 4.56
CA THR A 25 21.16 -9.54 4.44
C THR A 25 20.31 -9.45 3.18
N VAL A 26 20.83 -9.90 2.04
CA VAL A 26 20.08 -9.98 0.78
C VAL A 26 18.87 -10.90 0.91
N TYR A 27 19.07 -12.10 1.49
CA TYR A 27 17.98 -13.02 1.74
C TYR A 27 16.90 -12.46 2.66
N ALA A 28 17.29 -11.80 3.75
CA ALA A 28 16.36 -11.17 4.69
C ALA A 28 15.57 -10.01 4.07
N VAL A 29 16.20 -9.24 3.17
CA VAL A 29 15.52 -8.15 2.44
C VAL A 29 14.53 -8.70 1.41
N TRP A 30 14.91 -9.75 0.67
CA TRP A 30 14.04 -10.36 -0.33
C TRP A 30 12.88 -11.16 0.29
N ASN A 31 13.12 -11.75 1.45
CA ASN A 31 12.14 -12.62 2.11
C ASN A 31 11.30 -11.88 3.18
N LYS A 32 11.23 -10.53 3.09
CA LYS A 32 10.32 -9.77 3.96
C LYS A 32 8.87 -10.21 3.71
N PRO A 33 8.16 -10.71 4.74
CA PRO A 33 6.76 -11.09 4.58
C PRO A 33 5.96 -9.86 4.14
N HIS A 34 5.12 -10.04 3.13
CA HIS A 34 4.19 -9.00 2.71
C HIS A 34 3.27 -8.64 3.87
N LYS A 35 3.15 -7.34 4.15
CA LYS A 35 2.26 -6.85 5.20
C LYS A 35 0.83 -7.33 4.90
N ASN A 36 0.26 -8.08 5.82
CA ASN A 36 -1.10 -8.59 5.64
C ASN A 36 -2.12 -7.49 5.99
N TYR A 37 -2.59 -6.80 4.97
CA TYR A 37 -3.56 -5.72 5.11
C TYR A 37 -4.98 -6.24 5.43
N SER A 38 -5.28 -7.52 5.20
CA SER A 38 -6.59 -8.08 5.50
C SER A 38 -6.90 -8.05 7.00
N SER A 39 -5.92 -8.37 7.83
CA SER A 39 -6.03 -8.37 9.30
C SER A 39 -5.72 -7.01 9.95
N THR A 40 -5.19 -6.05 9.18
CA THR A 40 -4.88 -4.72 9.72
C THR A 40 -6.16 -3.95 10.02
N LYS A 41 -6.28 -3.46 11.25
CA LYS A 41 -7.39 -2.57 11.61
C LYS A 41 -7.25 -1.23 10.88
N PRO A 42 -8.34 -0.62 10.41
CA PRO A 42 -8.28 0.72 9.85
C PRO A 42 -7.88 1.73 10.93
N ASN A 43 -7.02 2.67 10.56
CA ASN A 43 -6.59 3.76 11.43
C ASN A 43 -7.71 4.78 11.61
N LEU A 44 -8.56 4.90 10.59
CA LEU A 44 -9.59 5.90 10.48
C LEU A 44 -10.76 5.35 9.64
N THR A 45 -11.97 5.78 9.99
CA THR A 45 -13.17 5.61 9.15
C THR A 45 -13.61 6.98 8.65
N ILE A 46 -13.83 7.11 7.34
CA ILE A 46 -14.22 8.37 6.71
C ILE A 46 -15.30 8.13 5.67
N ASP A 47 -16.21 9.08 5.55
CA ASP A 47 -17.16 9.14 4.44
C ASP A 47 -16.48 9.62 3.17
N SER A 48 -16.83 9.04 2.02
CA SER A 48 -16.24 9.35 0.72
C SER A 48 -16.34 10.83 0.35
N SER A 49 -17.46 11.46 0.63
CA SER A 49 -17.68 12.89 0.33
C SER A 49 -16.75 13.78 1.14
N ASN A 50 -16.58 13.49 2.44
CA ASN A 50 -15.65 14.20 3.29
C ASN A 50 -14.20 13.97 2.86
N PHE A 51 -13.86 12.73 2.50
CA PHE A 51 -12.52 12.37 2.02
C PHE A 51 -12.16 13.12 0.75
N ILE A 52 -13.06 13.13 -0.25
CA ILE A 52 -12.90 13.88 -1.49
C ILE A 52 -12.74 15.38 -1.22
N ASN A 53 -13.56 15.94 -0.33
CA ASN A 53 -13.53 17.37 -0.02
C ASN A 53 -12.20 17.81 0.63
N GLU A 54 -11.57 16.96 1.47
CA GLU A 54 -10.24 17.25 2.01
C GLU A 54 -9.19 17.38 0.89
N PHE A 55 -9.23 16.50 -0.13
CA PHE A 55 -8.31 16.59 -1.26
C PHE A 55 -8.58 17.79 -2.16
N LYS A 56 -9.84 18.16 -2.38
CA LYS A 56 -10.21 19.37 -3.11
C LYS A 56 -9.80 20.65 -2.40
N THR A 57 -9.79 20.62 -1.08
CA THR A 57 -9.37 21.78 -0.27
C THR A 57 -7.85 21.95 -0.27
N ASN A 58 -7.10 20.87 -0.04
CA ASN A 58 -5.64 20.89 -0.07
C ASN A 58 -5.09 19.47 -0.27
N SER A 59 -4.82 19.11 -1.52
CA SER A 59 -4.35 17.77 -1.89
C SER A 59 -3.00 17.41 -1.26
N THR A 60 -2.11 18.39 -1.10
CA THR A 60 -0.77 18.18 -0.50
C THR A 60 -0.90 17.79 0.98
N LEU A 61 -1.63 18.57 1.77
CA LEU A 61 -1.83 18.27 3.19
C LEU A 61 -2.62 16.97 3.40
N ALA A 62 -3.64 16.73 2.58
CA ALA A 62 -4.40 15.49 2.63
C ALA A 62 -3.50 14.29 2.29
N THR A 63 -2.64 14.40 1.28
CA THR A 63 -1.69 13.34 0.93
C THR A 63 -0.72 13.05 2.07
N GLU A 64 -0.12 14.05 2.68
CA GLU A 64 0.78 13.87 3.84
C GLU A 64 0.05 13.21 5.02
N LYS A 65 -1.19 13.61 5.28
CA LYS A 65 -2.02 13.08 6.37
C LYS A 65 -2.32 11.60 6.20
N TYR A 66 -2.60 11.15 4.98
CA TYR A 66 -3.12 9.79 4.72
C TYR A 66 -2.12 8.82 4.14
N LEU A 67 -0.95 9.27 3.67
CA LEU A 67 0.02 8.43 2.98
C LEU A 67 0.37 7.16 3.76
N ASN A 68 0.21 6.01 3.11
CA ASN A 68 0.44 4.68 3.67
C ASN A 68 -0.47 4.29 4.86
N GLN A 69 -1.49 5.07 5.18
CA GLN A 69 -2.47 4.69 6.21
C GLN A 69 -3.52 3.73 5.65
N VAL A 70 -3.97 2.81 6.51
CA VAL A 70 -5.12 1.94 6.22
C VAL A 70 -6.38 2.65 6.69
N ILE A 71 -7.29 2.94 5.77
CA ILE A 71 -8.52 3.67 6.04
C ILE A 71 -9.73 2.83 5.62
N LEU A 72 -10.84 3.04 6.30
CA LEU A 72 -12.15 2.52 5.92
C LEU A 72 -12.95 3.66 5.31
N VAL A 73 -13.30 3.54 4.03
CA VAL A 73 -14.08 4.53 3.30
C VAL A 73 -15.48 3.99 3.06
N ASN A 74 -16.48 4.77 3.44
CA ASN A 74 -17.89 4.48 3.12
C ASN A 74 -18.32 5.36 1.94
N GLY A 75 -18.91 4.75 0.92
CA GLY A 75 -19.33 5.50 -0.24
C GLY A 75 -20.16 4.69 -1.22
N ASN A 76 -20.69 5.37 -2.23
CA ASN A 76 -21.50 4.77 -3.29
C ASN A 76 -20.62 4.28 -4.44
N VAL A 77 -20.86 3.07 -4.89
CA VAL A 77 -20.20 2.51 -6.07
C VAL A 77 -20.72 3.21 -7.31
N THR A 78 -19.83 3.88 -8.03
CA THR A 78 -20.16 4.57 -9.28
C THR A 78 -19.65 3.82 -10.52
N ASP A 79 -18.58 3.03 -10.37
CA ASP A 79 -18.07 2.18 -11.44
C ASP A 79 -17.40 0.92 -10.90
N ARG A 80 -17.32 -0.12 -11.75
CA ARG A 80 -16.63 -1.38 -11.49
C ARG A 80 -15.69 -1.72 -12.64
N LEU A 81 -14.44 -1.82 -12.32
CA LEU A 81 -13.39 -2.28 -13.24
C LEU A 81 -13.03 -3.73 -12.95
N THR A 82 -12.17 -4.33 -13.75
CA THR A 82 -11.77 -5.75 -13.61
C THR A 82 -11.21 -6.10 -12.22
N LYS A 83 -10.49 -5.16 -11.58
CA LYS A 83 -9.84 -5.36 -10.28
C LYS A 83 -10.07 -4.20 -9.31
N SER A 84 -10.91 -3.25 -9.67
CA SER A 84 -11.10 -2.04 -8.86
C SER A 84 -12.58 -1.66 -8.79
N VAL A 85 -12.93 -0.96 -7.73
CA VAL A 85 -14.23 -0.31 -7.53
C VAL A 85 -13.97 1.18 -7.44
N VAL A 86 -14.82 1.96 -8.09
CA VAL A 86 -14.79 3.43 -7.99
C VAL A 86 -15.91 3.88 -7.07
N LEU A 87 -15.57 4.67 -6.06
CA LEU A 87 -16.56 5.27 -5.17
C LEU A 87 -16.69 6.76 -5.48
N ASN A 88 -17.92 7.23 -5.56
CA ASN A 88 -18.29 8.64 -5.76
C ASN A 88 -17.54 9.31 -6.93
N ASN A 89 -17.21 8.57 -7.99
CA ASN A 89 -16.48 8.96 -9.20
C ASN A 89 -15.00 9.36 -9.00
N GLU A 90 -14.48 9.48 -7.78
CA GLU A 90 -13.18 10.06 -7.50
C GLU A 90 -12.26 9.17 -6.64
N ILE A 91 -12.79 8.09 -6.03
CA ILE A 91 -11.97 7.18 -5.20
C ILE A 91 -11.84 5.84 -5.90
N VAL A 92 -10.65 5.54 -6.38
CA VAL A 92 -10.32 4.27 -7.03
C VAL A 92 -9.74 3.29 -6.02
N CYS A 93 -10.47 2.22 -5.74
CA CYS A 93 -10.12 1.17 -4.78
C CYS A 93 -9.67 -0.09 -5.52
N THR A 94 -8.37 -0.34 -5.60
CA THR A 94 -7.83 -1.58 -6.19
C THR A 94 -7.94 -2.71 -5.17
N LEU A 95 -8.73 -3.72 -5.51
CA LEU A 95 -9.03 -4.84 -4.63
C LEU A 95 -7.85 -5.81 -4.51
N ASP A 96 -7.67 -6.33 -3.30
CA ASP A 96 -6.82 -7.50 -3.09
C ASP A 96 -7.41 -8.72 -3.79
N SER A 97 -6.54 -9.66 -4.20
CA SER A 97 -6.94 -10.88 -4.92
C SER A 97 -7.97 -11.71 -4.16
N SER A 98 -7.93 -11.69 -2.83
CA SER A 98 -8.90 -12.38 -1.97
C SER A 98 -10.30 -11.74 -2.01
N SER A 99 -10.38 -10.44 -2.32
CA SER A 99 -11.64 -9.67 -2.39
C SER A 99 -12.25 -9.62 -3.80
N LEU A 100 -11.56 -10.10 -4.83
CA LEU A 100 -12.06 -10.07 -6.20
C LEU A 100 -13.36 -10.87 -6.40
N LYS A 101 -13.57 -11.93 -5.61
CA LYS A 101 -14.82 -12.70 -5.66
C LYS A 101 -16.04 -11.86 -5.20
N ALA A 102 -15.84 -10.99 -4.22
CA ALA A 102 -16.87 -10.10 -3.72
C ALA A 102 -17.24 -8.99 -4.72
N LEU A 103 -16.33 -8.65 -5.65
CA LEU A 103 -16.58 -7.67 -6.71
C LEU A 103 -17.82 -8.04 -7.56
N GLY A 104 -18.01 -9.34 -7.83
CA GLY A 104 -19.16 -9.83 -8.60
C GLY A 104 -20.51 -9.61 -7.92
N LEU A 105 -20.53 -9.44 -6.61
CA LEU A 105 -21.74 -9.23 -5.80
C LEU A 105 -22.12 -7.76 -5.64
N ILE A 106 -21.19 -6.84 -5.91
CA ILE A 106 -21.42 -5.41 -5.79
C ILE A 106 -22.15 -4.89 -7.02
N GLN A 107 -23.15 -4.07 -6.80
CA GLN A 107 -23.88 -3.37 -7.86
C GLN A 107 -23.54 -1.88 -7.85
N ILE A 108 -23.59 -1.24 -9.02
CA ILE A 108 -23.48 0.21 -9.15
C ILE A 108 -24.65 0.86 -8.37
N ASN A 109 -24.39 1.98 -7.73
CA ASN A 109 -25.26 2.71 -6.82
C ASN A 109 -25.48 2.05 -5.45
N ASN A 110 -24.83 0.93 -5.15
CA ASN A 110 -24.83 0.40 -3.79
C ASN A 110 -23.86 1.17 -2.89
N GLU A 111 -24.28 1.40 -1.66
CA GLU A 111 -23.40 1.88 -0.61
C GLU A 111 -22.55 0.72 -0.09
N VAL A 112 -21.23 0.94 0.00
CA VAL A 112 -20.27 -0.06 0.46
C VAL A 112 -19.25 0.56 1.40
N SER A 113 -18.69 -0.28 2.27
CA SER A 113 -17.53 0.08 3.10
C SER A 113 -16.32 -0.66 2.56
N ILE A 114 -15.29 0.10 2.16
CA ILE A 114 -14.06 -0.46 1.62
C ILE A 114 -12.89 -0.05 2.51
N LYS A 115 -12.18 -1.06 3.02
CA LYS A 115 -10.92 -0.87 3.75
C LYS A 115 -9.76 -0.99 2.78
N GLY A 116 -8.89 0.00 2.74
CA GLY A 116 -7.70 -0.01 1.86
C GLY A 116 -6.58 0.87 2.38
N ARG A 117 -5.40 0.72 1.79
CA ARG A 117 -4.26 1.59 2.05
C ARG A 117 -4.27 2.76 1.08
N PHE A 118 -4.17 3.98 1.58
CA PHE A 118 -4.00 5.15 0.72
C PHE A 118 -2.60 5.17 0.11
N VAL A 119 -2.55 5.31 -1.21
CA VAL A 119 -1.30 5.29 -2.01
C VAL A 119 -0.94 6.67 -2.53
N GLY A 120 -1.92 7.46 -2.91
CA GLY A 120 -1.69 8.79 -3.47
C GLY A 120 -2.93 9.40 -4.09
N PHE A 121 -2.76 10.64 -4.51
CA PHE A 121 -3.74 11.41 -5.26
C PHE A 121 -3.19 11.71 -6.67
N ASP A 122 -4.01 11.53 -7.67
CA ASP A 122 -3.68 11.82 -9.06
C ASP A 122 -4.28 13.17 -9.45
N ASP A 123 -3.45 14.20 -9.54
CA ASP A 123 -3.89 15.57 -9.84
C ASP A 123 -4.45 15.73 -11.26
N LEU A 124 -4.11 14.83 -12.19
CA LEU A 124 -4.58 14.91 -13.59
C LEU A 124 -6.01 14.41 -13.74
N PHE A 125 -6.34 13.34 -13.00
CA PHE A 125 -7.66 12.73 -13.05
C PHE A 125 -8.52 13.09 -11.84
N GLU A 126 -7.94 13.83 -10.87
CA GLU A 126 -8.55 14.16 -9.58
C GLU A 126 -9.00 12.89 -8.80
N GLU A 127 -8.20 11.82 -8.91
CA GLU A 127 -8.50 10.52 -8.32
C GLU A 127 -7.71 10.25 -7.05
N ILE A 128 -8.41 9.87 -6.00
CA ILE A 128 -7.84 9.31 -4.76
C ILE A 128 -7.62 7.82 -4.97
N ARG A 129 -6.40 7.33 -4.77
CA ARG A 129 -6.04 5.93 -5.03
C ARG A 129 -5.79 5.16 -3.74
N LEU A 130 -6.51 4.05 -3.60
CA LEU A 130 -6.34 3.05 -2.55
C LEU A 130 -5.92 1.72 -3.15
N ASP A 131 -5.00 1.02 -2.48
CA ASP A 131 -4.62 -0.35 -2.82
C ASP A 131 -4.89 -1.34 -1.68
N HIS A 132 -4.66 -2.64 -1.95
CA HIS A 132 -4.96 -3.71 -0.99
C HIS A 132 -6.34 -3.58 -0.36
N CYS A 133 -7.33 -3.28 -1.20
CA CYS A 133 -8.67 -3.00 -0.74
C CYS A 133 -9.47 -4.27 -0.45
N PHE A 134 -10.23 -4.24 0.65
CA PHE A 134 -11.15 -5.28 1.10
C PHE A 134 -12.54 -4.68 1.26
N ILE A 135 -13.53 -5.35 0.69
CA ILE A 135 -14.94 -5.01 0.88
C ILE A 135 -15.37 -5.59 2.22
N MET A 136 -15.98 -4.77 3.05
CA MET A 136 -16.36 -5.11 4.41
C MET A 136 -17.84 -5.48 4.49
#